data_add5f11018c9555bdd43b74971a61708
#
_entry.id   add5f11018c9555bdd43b74971a61708
#
_cell.length_a   1.000
_cell.length_b   1.000
_cell.length_c   1.000
_cell.angle_alpha   90.00
_cell.angle_beta   90.00
_cell.angle_gamma   90.00
#
_symmetry.space_group_name_H-M   'P 1'
#
loop_
_entity.id
_entity.type
_entity.pdbx_description
1 polymer ?
#
loop_
_entity_poly.entity_id
_entity_poly.type
_entity_poly.pdbx_seq_one_letter_code
_entity_poly.pdbx_strand_id
1 'polypeptide(L)'
;RALVFDGGERPPLTLDGRGLTGRVPGEWNPLILLSDGRAAVRCAGSGDPGSTGDTLLAIDLEAGAWGDAYPLPINCGGVWSGGGEFLFFCSSGDALYGYRTGEQRLDRLLSWTDVDINSDSLLALSVLEDGRLAAVVEESGAETVVLTPTDPASLPEKSTVSYATLGLRREVRSAIVAFNKAHPDCRVEVRDYSELNTAGDRTAGLTRLHTEILAGNVPDLLDTAGLPVRQYGRRGLLEDLLPYIRSDPDLGPEALMERVAEAAAQDGKLYQAFPSFTILTAAGRPE
;
A
#
# COMPACT_ATOMS: atom_id res chain seq x y z
N ARG A 1 10.67 -28.06 -22.17
CA ARG A 1 11.85 -27.68 -21.36
C ARG A 1 11.33 -27.30 -19.99
N ALA A 2 11.83 -27.91 -18.93
CA ALA A 2 11.47 -27.58 -17.57
C ALA A 2 12.49 -26.57 -17.04
N LEU A 3 12.03 -25.43 -16.53
CA LEU A 3 12.84 -24.55 -15.68
C LEU A 3 12.83 -25.15 -14.29
N VAL A 4 13.96 -25.67 -13.84
CA VAL A 4 14.12 -26.17 -12.49
C VAL A 4 14.85 -25.09 -11.71
N PHE A 5 14.14 -24.43 -10.80
CA PHE A 5 14.74 -23.57 -9.77
C PHE A 5 15.14 -24.48 -8.61
N ASP A 6 16.43 -24.77 -8.51
CA ASP A 6 16.98 -25.48 -7.37
C ASP A 6 17.45 -24.44 -6.34
N GLY A 7 16.78 -24.38 -5.19
CA GLY A 7 17.11 -23.45 -4.08
C GLY A 7 18.41 -23.78 -3.32
N GLY A 8 19.26 -24.63 -3.86
CA GLY A 8 20.58 -24.94 -3.31
C GLY A 8 21.69 -24.15 -4.02
N GLU A 9 22.82 -24.00 -3.40
CA GLU A 9 24.07 -23.28 -3.71
C GLU A 9 24.57 -23.24 -5.19
N ARG A 10 23.69 -23.36 -6.18
CA ARG A 10 24.06 -23.25 -7.59
C ARG A 10 23.96 -21.82 -8.08
N PRO A 11 24.91 -21.39 -8.93
CA PRO A 11 24.80 -20.06 -9.52
C PRO A 11 23.44 -19.92 -10.24
N PRO A 12 22.82 -18.75 -10.14
CA PRO A 12 21.54 -18.49 -10.79
C PRO A 12 21.64 -18.83 -12.28
N LEU A 13 20.57 -19.35 -12.84
CA LEU A 13 20.47 -19.75 -14.23
C LEU A 13 20.99 -18.61 -15.11
N THR A 14 22.12 -18.82 -15.76
CA THR A 14 22.63 -17.87 -16.74
C THR A 14 21.96 -18.19 -18.06
N LEU A 15 20.99 -17.36 -18.43
CA LEU A 15 20.30 -17.54 -19.72
C LEU A 15 21.17 -17.11 -20.91
N ASP A 16 22.16 -16.25 -20.68
CA ASP A 16 23.05 -15.67 -21.70
C ASP A 16 24.55 -15.89 -21.43
N GLY A 17 24.89 -16.71 -20.47
CA GLY A 17 26.30 -16.90 -20.01
C GLY A 17 26.84 -15.71 -19.20
N ARG A 18 26.08 -14.65 -19.00
CA ARG A 18 26.38 -13.54 -18.10
C ARG A 18 25.66 -13.81 -16.80
N GLY A 19 26.37 -14.08 -15.73
CA GLY A 19 25.77 -14.31 -14.44
C GLY A 19 24.77 -13.17 -14.10
N LEU A 20 23.61 -13.52 -13.56
CA LEU A 20 22.68 -12.58 -12.98
C LEU A 20 23.26 -12.00 -11.69
N THR A 21 24.39 -11.30 -11.80
CA THR A 21 25.01 -10.65 -10.68
C THR A 21 24.08 -9.55 -10.19
N GLY A 22 23.51 -9.72 -9.01
CA GLY A 22 22.73 -8.72 -8.30
C GLY A 22 21.22 -8.80 -8.44
N ARG A 23 20.64 -9.77 -9.16
CA ARG A 23 19.18 -9.94 -9.26
C ARG A 23 18.81 -11.36 -8.88
N VAL A 24 18.47 -11.57 -7.62
CA VAL A 24 17.99 -12.86 -7.13
C VAL A 24 16.46 -12.78 -7.08
N PRO A 25 15.71 -13.75 -7.66
CA PRO A 25 14.29 -13.87 -7.36
C PRO A 25 14.15 -14.03 -5.84
N GLY A 26 13.34 -13.18 -5.21
CA GLY A 26 13.07 -13.35 -3.78
C GLY A 26 12.35 -14.67 -3.53
N GLU A 27 12.53 -15.25 -2.35
CA GLU A 27 11.92 -16.55 -1.96
C GLU A 27 10.38 -16.57 -2.12
N TRP A 28 9.74 -15.41 -2.24
CA TRP A 28 8.28 -15.21 -2.30
C TRP A 28 7.80 -14.67 -3.65
N ASN A 29 8.61 -14.70 -4.70
CA ASN A 29 8.22 -14.18 -6.00
C ASN A 29 7.83 -15.31 -6.96
N PRO A 30 6.52 -15.55 -7.12
CA PRO A 30 6.05 -16.57 -8.04
C PRO A 30 6.40 -16.21 -9.49
N LEU A 31 6.54 -17.22 -10.31
CA LEU A 31 6.53 -17.07 -11.74
C LEU A 31 5.16 -16.55 -12.17
N ILE A 32 5.12 -15.48 -12.92
CA ILE A 32 3.89 -14.83 -13.38
C ILE A 32 3.78 -15.03 -14.88
N LEU A 33 2.60 -15.39 -15.34
CA LEU A 33 2.27 -15.43 -16.77
C LEU A 33 1.74 -14.05 -17.15
N LEU A 34 2.40 -13.37 -18.08
CA LEU A 34 1.93 -12.12 -18.65
C LEU A 34 0.75 -12.38 -19.60
N SER A 35 -0.10 -11.38 -19.86
CA SER A 35 -1.27 -11.54 -20.75
C SER A 35 -0.90 -11.89 -22.19
N ASP A 36 0.32 -11.64 -22.63
CA ASP A 36 0.85 -12.02 -23.94
C ASP A 36 1.46 -13.43 -23.98
N GLY A 37 1.34 -14.20 -22.90
CA GLY A 37 1.80 -15.56 -22.79
C GLY A 37 3.27 -15.73 -22.39
N ARG A 38 4.02 -14.65 -22.22
CA ARG A 38 5.39 -14.71 -21.72
C ARG A 38 5.40 -14.95 -20.19
N ALA A 39 6.37 -15.69 -19.73
CA ALA A 39 6.63 -15.82 -18.29
C ALA A 39 7.47 -14.63 -17.79
N ALA A 40 7.25 -14.21 -16.58
CA ALA A 40 8.03 -13.16 -15.94
C ALA A 40 8.32 -13.49 -14.47
N VAL A 41 9.40 -12.93 -13.93
CA VAL A 41 9.82 -13.09 -12.55
C VAL A 41 10.04 -11.72 -11.93
N ARG A 42 9.54 -11.52 -10.72
CA ARG A 42 9.86 -10.33 -9.92
C ARG A 42 11.27 -10.46 -9.36
N CYS A 43 12.09 -9.46 -9.61
CA CYS A 43 13.43 -9.36 -9.08
C CYS A 43 13.52 -8.16 -8.15
N ALA A 44 14.09 -8.37 -6.96
CA ALA A 44 14.40 -7.26 -6.06
C ALA A 44 15.38 -6.30 -6.75
N GLY A 45 15.22 -5.01 -6.50
CA GLY A 45 16.14 -4.01 -7.01
C GLY A 45 17.56 -4.34 -6.60
N SER A 46 18.50 -4.25 -7.52
CA SER A 46 19.92 -4.35 -7.17
C SER A 46 20.22 -3.24 -6.17
N GLY A 47 20.90 -3.55 -5.07
CA GLY A 47 21.25 -2.57 -4.03
C GLY A 47 22.18 -1.43 -4.49
N ASP A 48 22.24 -1.17 -5.79
CA ASP A 48 22.95 -0.02 -6.36
C ASP A 48 22.28 1.29 -5.94
N PRO A 49 23.05 2.33 -5.60
CA PRO A 49 22.54 3.62 -5.12
C PRO A 49 21.59 4.37 -6.06
N GLY A 50 21.20 3.81 -7.18
CA GLY A 50 20.23 4.38 -8.12
C GLY A 50 19.09 3.44 -8.49
N SER A 51 19.11 2.19 -8.04
CA SER A 51 18.09 1.19 -8.33
C SER A 51 17.19 0.98 -7.09
N THR A 52 16.04 1.58 -7.07
CA THR A 52 15.24 1.78 -5.87
C THR A 52 13.90 1.07 -5.89
N GLY A 53 13.60 0.27 -6.89
CA GLY A 53 12.36 -0.49 -7.00
C GLY A 53 12.60 -1.90 -7.53
N ASP A 54 11.66 -2.77 -7.23
CA ASP A 54 11.60 -4.08 -7.84
C ASP A 54 11.36 -3.97 -9.34
N THR A 55 11.74 -4.98 -10.07
CA THR A 55 11.55 -5.06 -11.53
C THR A 55 10.92 -6.40 -11.86
N LEU A 56 9.91 -6.40 -12.71
CA LEU A 56 9.39 -7.61 -13.32
C LEU A 56 10.18 -7.87 -14.61
N LEU A 57 10.88 -9.00 -14.69
CA LEU A 57 11.69 -9.41 -15.83
C LEU A 57 10.97 -10.50 -16.61
N ALA A 58 10.67 -10.24 -17.87
CA ALA A 58 10.18 -11.26 -18.79
C ALA A 58 11.27 -12.29 -19.09
N ILE A 59 10.85 -13.51 -19.43
CA ILE A 59 11.73 -14.60 -19.82
C ILE A 59 11.44 -14.92 -21.28
N ASP A 60 12.46 -14.83 -22.12
CA ASP A 60 12.43 -15.35 -23.48
C ASP A 60 12.85 -16.83 -23.48
N LEU A 61 11.85 -17.71 -23.55
CA LEU A 61 12.08 -19.14 -23.51
C LEU A 61 12.69 -19.69 -24.81
N GLU A 62 12.51 -18.99 -25.94
CA GLU A 62 13.07 -19.40 -27.23
C GLU A 62 14.55 -19.04 -27.34
N ALA A 63 14.88 -17.79 -26.97
CA ALA A 63 16.26 -17.32 -26.94
C ALA A 63 17.05 -17.89 -25.74
N GLY A 64 16.35 -18.33 -24.68
CA GLY A 64 16.96 -18.71 -23.41
C GLY A 64 17.62 -17.52 -22.72
N ALA A 65 17.00 -16.34 -22.83
CA ALA A 65 17.52 -15.06 -22.36
C ALA A 65 16.50 -14.28 -21.53
N TRP A 66 16.95 -13.26 -20.80
CA TRP A 66 16.06 -12.27 -20.21
C TRP A 66 15.51 -11.37 -21.31
N GLY A 67 14.20 -11.16 -21.27
CA GLY A 67 13.50 -10.23 -22.13
C GLY A 67 13.35 -8.83 -21.52
N ASP A 68 12.18 -8.21 -21.75
CA ASP A 68 11.89 -6.87 -21.28
C ASP A 68 11.88 -6.77 -19.74
N ALA A 69 12.27 -5.58 -19.27
CA ALA A 69 12.26 -5.23 -17.86
C ALA A 69 11.18 -4.17 -17.59
N TYR A 70 10.29 -4.46 -16.65
CA TYR A 70 9.19 -3.58 -16.27
C TYR A 70 9.40 -3.09 -14.84
N PRO A 71 9.70 -1.79 -14.62
CA PRO A 71 9.81 -1.22 -13.29
C PRO A 71 8.49 -1.35 -12.54
N LEU A 72 8.56 -1.81 -11.29
CA LEU A 72 7.41 -1.87 -10.39
C LEU A 72 7.38 -0.65 -9.47
N PRO A 73 6.20 -0.25 -8.97
CA PRO A 73 6.10 0.81 -7.98
C PRO A 73 6.91 0.49 -6.72
N ILE A 74 7.33 1.53 -6.00
CA ILE A 74 7.91 1.37 -4.67
C ILE A 74 6.87 0.70 -3.76
N ASN A 75 7.30 -0.25 -2.94
CA ASN A 75 6.44 -1.01 -2.04
C ASN A 75 5.35 -1.83 -2.78
N CYS A 76 5.65 -2.32 -3.98
CA CYS A 76 4.76 -3.24 -4.68
C CYS A 76 4.49 -4.47 -3.81
N GLY A 77 3.23 -4.72 -3.47
CA GLY A 77 2.79 -5.86 -2.66
C GLY A 77 2.65 -7.12 -3.52
N GLY A 78 1.71 -7.15 -4.44
CA GLY A 78 1.41 -8.28 -5.32
C GLY A 78 1.55 -7.94 -6.79
N VAL A 79 1.82 -8.95 -7.61
CA VAL A 79 1.81 -8.86 -9.08
C VAL A 79 1.02 -10.05 -9.62
N TRP A 80 0.13 -9.80 -10.58
CA TRP A 80 -0.76 -10.79 -11.18
C TRP A 80 -0.76 -10.68 -12.69
N SER A 81 -1.20 -11.75 -13.34
CA SER A 81 -1.42 -11.77 -14.78
C SER A 81 -2.34 -10.64 -15.21
N GLY A 82 -2.04 -10.02 -16.33
CA GLY A 82 -2.89 -9.02 -16.93
C GLY A 82 -4.05 -9.61 -17.74
N GLY A 83 -4.71 -8.75 -18.49
CA GLY A 83 -5.78 -9.09 -19.42
C GLY A 83 -6.29 -7.85 -20.13
N GLY A 84 -6.98 -8.04 -21.26
CA GLY A 84 -7.41 -6.93 -22.08
C GLY A 84 -6.20 -6.14 -22.61
N GLU A 85 -6.16 -4.86 -22.28
CA GLU A 85 -5.07 -3.94 -22.65
C GLU A 85 -3.88 -3.92 -21.70
N PHE A 86 -3.96 -4.64 -20.57
CA PHE A 86 -2.93 -4.65 -19.55
C PHE A 86 -2.09 -5.93 -19.61
N LEU A 87 -0.78 -5.77 -19.60
CA LEU A 87 0.19 -6.86 -19.61
C LEU A 87 0.22 -7.61 -18.28
N PHE A 88 0.17 -6.86 -17.20
CA PHE A 88 0.08 -7.36 -15.82
C PHE A 88 -0.59 -6.34 -14.92
N PHE A 89 -1.02 -6.78 -13.75
CA PHE A 89 -1.48 -5.92 -12.66
C PHE A 89 -0.49 -5.96 -11.51
N CYS A 90 -0.41 -4.85 -10.77
CA CYS A 90 0.33 -4.82 -9.51
C CYS A 90 -0.37 -3.94 -8.48
N SER A 91 -0.18 -4.27 -7.21
CA SER A 91 -0.71 -3.51 -6.08
C SER A 91 0.42 -2.78 -5.37
N SER A 92 0.24 -1.50 -5.08
CA SER A 92 1.16 -0.70 -4.28
C SER A 92 0.40 0.32 -3.45
N GLY A 93 0.75 0.44 -2.18
CA GLY A 93 -0.03 1.24 -1.25
C GLY A 93 -1.48 0.75 -1.16
N ASP A 94 -2.44 1.64 -1.40
CA ASP A 94 -3.86 1.31 -1.46
C ASP A 94 -4.39 1.14 -2.90
N ALA A 95 -3.52 1.15 -3.91
CA ALA A 95 -3.95 1.17 -5.30
C ALA A 95 -3.64 -0.11 -6.06
N LEU A 96 -4.53 -0.45 -7.00
CA LEU A 96 -4.29 -1.38 -8.08
C LEU A 96 -3.83 -0.61 -9.31
N TYR A 97 -2.76 -1.09 -9.92
CA TYR A 97 -2.22 -0.57 -11.18
C TYR A 97 -2.26 -1.64 -12.27
N GLY A 98 -2.52 -1.22 -13.51
CA GLY A 98 -2.36 -2.03 -14.70
C GLY A 98 -1.22 -1.51 -15.56
N TYR A 99 -0.30 -2.37 -15.98
CA TYR A 99 0.73 -2.01 -16.94
C TYR A 99 0.18 -2.08 -18.35
N ARG A 100 0.02 -0.94 -18.99
CA ARG A 100 -0.57 -0.85 -20.35
C ARG A 100 0.42 -1.29 -21.40
N THR A 101 -0.01 -2.29 -22.19
CA THR A 101 0.78 -2.79 -23.30
C THR A 101 0.96 -1.71 -24.38
N GLY A 102 2.19 -1.48 -24.80
CA GLY A 102 2.53 -0.51 -25.86
C GLY A 102 2.77 0.91 -25.39
N GLU A 103 2.25 1.35 -24.25
CA GLU A 103 2.50 2.69 -23.71
C GLU A 103 3.60 2.71 -22.63
N GLN A 104 4.05 1.57 -22.18
CA GLN A 104 5.11 1.38 -21.16
C GLN A 104 4.86 2.18 -19.87
N ARG A 105 3.61 2.25 -19.45
CA ARG A 105 3.21 2.97 -18.26
C ARG A 105 2.28 2.14 -17.38
N LEU A 106 2.24 2.50 -16.10
CA LEU A 106 1.29 2.02 -15.13
C LEU A 106 0.11 3.00 -15.03
N ASP A 107 -1.09 2.51 -15.23
CA ASP A 107 -2.33 3.24 -15.00
C ASP A 107 -2.90 2.84 -13.64
N ARG A 108 -3.25 3.82 -12.81
CA ARG A 108 -3.98 3.57 -11.56
C ARG A 108 -5.44 3.24 -11.91
N LEU A 109 -5.91 2.08 -11.46
CA LEU A 109 -7.23 1.57 -11.82
C LEU A 109 -8.26 1.79 -10.71
N LEU A 110 -7.90 1.53 -9.46
CA LEU A 110 -8.78 1.70 -8.30
C LEU A 110 -7.99 1.86 -7.00
N SER A 111 -8.65 2.33 -5.94
CA SER A 111 -8.23 2.13 -4.56
C SER A 111 -8.91 0.89 -3.99
N TRP A 112 -8.17 0.08 -3.27
CA TRP A 112 -8.71 -1.12 -2.64
C TRP A 112 -9.72 -0.79 -1.53
N THR A 113 -9.48 0.27 -0.77
CA THR A 113 -10.43 0.75 0.23
C THR A 113 -11.71 1.30 -0.38
N ASP A 114 -11.68 1.80 -1.63
CA ASP A 114 -12.88 2.27 -2.34
C ASP A 114 -13.81 1.12 -2.76
N VAL A 115 -13.28 -0.07 -2.92
CA VAL A 115 -14.04 -1.27 -3.25
C VAL A 115 -14.20 -2.22 -2.06
N ASP A 116 -13.94 -1.72 -0.84
CA ASP A 116 -14.09 -2.43 0.43
C ASP A 116 -13.27 -3.72 0.52
N ILE A 117 -12.09 -3.74 -0.11
CA ILE A 117 -11.13 -4.84 -0.08
C ILE A 117 -9.90 -4.43 0.72
N ASN A 118 -9.48 -5.30 1.64
CA ASN A 118 -8.17 -5.19 2.26
C ASN A 118 -7.11 -5.84 1.36
N SER A 119 -6.26 -5.02 0.75
CA SER A 119 -5.22 -5.51 -0.17
C SER A 119 -4.19 -6.45 0.48
N ASP A 120 -4.04 -6.42 1.81
CA ASP A 120 -3.18 -7.36 2.53
C ASP A 120 -3.76 -8.77 2.62
N SER A 121 -5.08 -8.91 2.38
CA SER A 121 -5.80 -10.17 2.34
C SER A 121 -5.98 -10.73 0.93
N LEU A 122 -5.44 -10.04 -0.08
CA LEU A 122 -5.60 -10.42 -1.48
C LEU A 122 -4.68 -11.59 -1.84
N LEU A 123 -5.27 -12.74 -2.15
CA LEU A 123 -4.55 -13.95 -2.54
C LEU A 123 -4.36 -14.05 -4.05
N ALA A 124 -5.37 -13.67 -4.82
CA ALA A 124 -5.33 -13.78 -6.28
C ALA A 124 -6.15 -12.69 -6.94
N LEU A 125 -5.77 -12.33 -8.15
CA LEU A 125 -6.48 -11.42 -9.03
C LEU A 125 -6.47 -11.98 -10.44
N SER A 126 -7.59 -11.92 -11.14
CA SER A 126 -7.73 -12.35 -12.52
C SER A 126 -8.73 -11.49 -13.27
N VAL A 127 -8.58 -11.41 -14.59
CA VAL A 127 -9.55 -10.79 -15.48
C VAL A 127 -10.51 -11.87 -15.99
N LEU A 128 -11.80 -11.61 -15.91
CA LEU A 128 -12.83 -12.44 -16.48
C LEU A 128 -12.97 -12.16 -17.99
N GLU A 129 -13.61 -13.09 -18.74
CA GLU A 129 -13.80 -12.95 -20.19
C GLU A 129 -14.56 -11.67 -20.59
N ASP A 130 -15.41 -11.16 -19.69
CA ASP A 130 -16.18 -9.92 -19.89
C ASP A 130 -15.45 -8.65 -19.44
N GLY A 131 -14.18 -8.75 -19.05
CA GLY A 131 -13.32 -7.64 -18.61
C GLY A 131 -13.47 -7.23 -17.15
N ARG A 132 -14.35 -7.86 -16.37
CA ARG A 132 -14.44 -7.65 -14.93
C ARG A 132 -13.23 -8.26 -14.22
N LEU A 133 -12.92 -7.77 -13.03
CA LEU A 133 -11.86 -8.33 -12.19
C LEU A 133 -12.47 -9.28 -11.15
N ALA A 134 -11.91 -10.47 -11.03
CA ALA A 134 -12.19 -11.39 -9.93
C ALA A 134 -11.01 -11.38 -8.96
N ALA A 135 -11.29 -11.11 -7.70
CA ALA A 135 -10.32 -11.11 -6.62
C ALA A 135 -10.66 -12.21 -5.62
N VAL A 136 -9.65 -12.94 -5.14
CA VAL A 136 -9.80 -13.86 -4.01
C VAL A 136 -9.16 -13.20 -2.80
N VAL A 137 -9.95 -13.02 -1.74
CA VAL A 137 -9.52 -12.40 -0.48
C VAL A 137 -9.67 -13.38 0.68
N GLU A 138 -8.81 -13.29 1.68
CA GLU A 138 -8.84 -14.13 2.88
C GLU A 138 -8.85 -13.24 4.14
N GLU A 139 -10.03 -12.96 4.67
CA GLU A 139 -10.20 -12.23 5.94
C GLU A 139 -10.60 -13.15 7.08
N SER A 140 -11.77 -13.79 6.99
CA SER A 140 -12.27 -14.80 7.93
C SER A 140 -12.54 -16.16 7.26
N GLY A 141 -12.09 -16.31 6.04
CA GLY A 141 -12.20 -17.41 5.12
C GLY A 141 -11.94 -16.91 3.71
N ALA A 142 -11.70 -17.82 2.76
CA ALA A 142 -11.49 -17.44 1.37
C ALA A 142 -12.82 -17.04 0.71
N GLU A 143 -12.89 -15.84 0.18
CA GLU A 143 -14.04 -15.28 -0.53
C GLU A 143 -13.62 -14.82 -1.92
N THR A 144 -14.51 -15.00 -2.91
CA THR A 144 -14.31 -14.46 -4.25
C THR A 144 -15.19 -13.23 -4.45
N VAL A 145 -14.55 -12.11 -4.75
CA VAL A 145 -15.20 -10.82 -5.03
C VAL A 145 -15.07 -10.51 -6.51
N VAL A 146 -16.17 -10.10 -7.16
CA VAL A 146 -16.14 -9.64 -8.55
C VAL A 146 -16.32 -8.14 -8.59
N LEU A 147 -15.30 -7.43 -9.10
CA LEU A 147 -15.31 -5.99 -9.30
C LEU A 147 -15.82 -5.66 -10.68
N THR A 148 -16.86 -4.84 -10.75
CA THR A 148 -17.49 -4.40 -11.99
C THR A 148 -17.23 -2.91 -12.19
N PRO A 149 -16.67 -2.48 -13.34
CA PRO A 149 -16.59 -1.07 -13.68
C PRO A 149 -17.96 -0.43 -13.61
N THR A 150 -18.09 0.64 -12.84
CA THR A 150 -19.36 1.34 -12.61
C THR A 150 -19.16 2.82 -12.86
N ASP A 151 -20.13 3.46 -13.51
CA ASP A 151 -20.11 4.92 -13.68
C ASP A 151 -20.22 5.58 -12.31
N PRO A 152 -19.25 6.41 -11.90
CA PRO A 152 -19.30 7.14 -10.62
C PRO A 152 -20.60 7.93 -10.42
N ALA A 153 -21.19 8.46 -11.48
CA ALA A 153 -22.45 9.20 -11.42
C ALA A 153 -23.67 8.33 -11.07
N SER A 154 -23.54 6.99 -11.20
CA SER A 154 -24.61 6.04 -10.85
C SER A 154 -24.52 5.51 -9.42
N LEU A 155 -23.44 5.84 -8.71
CA LEU A 155 -23.26 5.42 -7.33
C LEU A 155 -24.09 6.30 -6.38
N PRO A 156 -24.65 5.72 -5.30
CA PRO A 156 -25.34 6.52 -4.28
C PRO A 156 -24.38 7.52 -3.64
N GLU A 157 -24.86 8.73 -3.42
CA GLU A 157 -24.11 9.76 -2.72
C GLU A 157 -23.86 9.34 -1.28
N LYS A 158 -22.61 9.36 -0.82
CA LYS A 158 -22.21 9.04 0.54
C LYS A 158 -21.50 10.23 1.16
N SER A 159 -21.67 10.41 2.47
CA SER A 159 -20.84 11.35 3.21
C SER A 159 -19.40 10.83 3.21
N THR A 160 -18.45 11.68 2.88
CA THR A 160 -17.03 11.30 2.79
C THR A 160 -16.26 11.89 3.94
N VAL A 161 -15.45 11.06 4.60
CA VAL A 161 -14.43 11.44 5.58
C VAL A 161 -13.06 11.20 4.95
N SER A 162 -12.31 12.25 4.69
CA SER A 162 -10.99 12.15 4.09
C SER A 162 -9.94 11.76 5.14
N TYR A 163 -9.17 10.72 4.88
CA TYR A 163 -8.04 10.25 5.69
C TYR A 163 -6.73 10.40 4.93
N ALA A 164 -5.84 11.28 5.41
CA ALA A 164 -4.53 11.49 4.80
C ALA A 164 -3.43 10.73 5.55
N THR A 165 -2.57 10.03 4.81
CA THR A 165 -1.44 9.27 5.34
C THR A 165 -0.18 9.39 4.47
N LEU A 166 0.98 9.08 5.04
CA LEU A 166 2.26 8.94 4.36
C LEU A 166 2.68 7.46 4.23
N GLY A 167 1.71 6.57 4.22
CA GLY A 167 1.85 5.13 4.10
C GLY A 167 0.77 4.42 4.89
N LEU A 168 -0.21 3.86 4.19
CA LEU A 168 -1.36 3.22 4.79
C LEU A 168 -0.95 1.92 5.51
N ARG A 169 -1.00 1.93 6.84
CA ARG A 169 -0.68 0.77 7.66
C ARG A 169 -1.79 -0.26 7.60
N ARG A 170 -1.42 -1.53 7.70
CA ARG A 170 -2.32 -2.68 7.61
C ARG A 170 -3.51 -2.58 8.58
N GLU A 171 -3.25 -2.26 9.83
CA GLU A 171 -4.30 -2.17 10.86
C GLU A 171 -5.31 -1.07 10.55
N VAL A 172 -4.82 0.06 10.05
CA VAL A 172 -5.66 1.19 9.65
C VAL A 172 -6.48 0.85 8.42
N ARG A 173 -5.88 0.19 7.41
CA ARG A 173 -6.61 -0.29 6.22
C ARG A 173 -7.74 -1.25 6.62
N SER A 174 -7.44 -2.22 7.49
CA SER A 174 -8.45 -3.15 7.99
C SER A 174 -9.60 -2.43 8.69
N ALA A 175 -9.29 -1.44 9.52
CA ALA A 175 -10.31 -0.66 10.21
C ALA A 175 -11.16 0.19 9.25
N ILE A 176 -10.54 0.81 8.24
CA ILE A 176 -11.26 1.59 7.22
C ILE A 176 -12.19 0.70 6.42
N VAL A 177 -11.72 -0.46 5.94
CA VAL A 177 -12.53 -1.41 5.19
C VAL A 177 -13.71 -1.90 6.04
N ALA A 178 -13.47 -2.25 7.31
CA ALA A 178 -14.53 -2.67 8.23
C ALA A 178 -15.56 -1.54 8.46
N PHE A 179 -15.09 -0.31 8.65
CA PHE A 179 -15.94 0.87 8.80
C PHE A 179 -16.80 1.10 7.56
N ASN A 180 -16.20 1.11 6.37
CA ASN A 180 -16.90 1.36 5.12
C ASN A 180 -17.98 0.29 4.84
N LYS A 181 -17.70 -0.99 5.17
CA LYS A 181 -18.68 -2.08 5.08
C LYS A 181 -19.84 -1.92 6.07
N ALA A 182 -19.58 -1.43 7.27
CA ALA A 182 -20.58 -1.25 8.33
C ALA A 182 -21.46 0.00 8.15
N HIS A 183 -20.99 1.03 7.42
CA HIS A 183 -21.63 2.33 7.31
C HIS A 183 -21.96 2.65 5.83
N PRO A 184 -23.13 2.23 5.32
CA PRO A 184 -23.49 2.39 3.91
C PRO A 184 -23.63 3.86 3.47
N ASP A 185 -23.92 4.76 4.42
CA ASP A 185 -24.17 6.20 4.15
C ASP A 185 -22.92 7.08 4.32
N CYS A 186 -21.85 6.51 4.83
CA CYS A 186 -20.59 7.21 5.08
C CYS A 186 -19.40 6.39 4.59
N ARG A 187 -18.35 7.05 4.12
CA ARG A 187 -17.16 6.40 3.65
C ARG A 187 -15.91 7.15 4.08
N VAL A 188 -14.89 6.42 4.53
CA VAL A 188 -13.54 6.95 4.68
C VAL A 188 -12.81 6.78 3.34
N GLU A 189 -12.39 7.90 2.76
CA GLU A 189 -11.56 7.94 1.55
C GLU A 189 -10.09 8.15 1.94
N VAL A 190 -9.24 7.24 1.48
CA VAL A 190 -7.81 7.28 1.75
C VAL A 190 -7.10 8.15 0.73
N ARG A 191 -6.26 9.08 1.23
CA ARG A 191 -5.30 9.83 0.44
C ARG A 191 -3.89 9.45 0.89
N ASP A 192 -3.32 8.44 0.24
CA ASP A 192 -1.96 8.00 0.54
C ASP A 192 -0.94 8.82 -0.23
N TYR A 193 -0.36 9.80 0.43
CA TYR A 193 0.66 10.67 -0.17
C TYR A 193 1.99 9.95 -0.42
N SER A 194 2.21 8.76 0.17
CA SER A 194 3.42 7.98 -0.12
C SER A 194 3.49 7.52 -1.58
N GLU A 195 2.36 7.45 -2.28
CA GLU A 195 2.30 7.14 -3.71
C GLU A 195 3.04 8.18 -4.59
N LEU A 196 3.23 9.40 -4.08
CA LEU A 196 3.98 10.45 -4.76
C LEU A 196 5.50 10.30 -4.60
N ASN A 197 5.95 9.44 -3.70
CA ASN A 197 7.37 9.21 -3.48
C ASN A 197 7.97 8.46 -4.66
N THR A 198 9.16 8.86 -5.03
CA THR A 198 9.94 8.20 -6.07
C THR A 198 11.28 7.74 -5.50
N ALA A 199 11.98 6.98 -6.31
CA ALA A 199 13.34 6.60 -6.01
C ALA A 199 14.28 7.78 -5.74
N GLY A 200 14.11 8.85 -6.48
CA GLY A 200 14.91 10.08 -6.36
C GLY A 200 14.41 11.05 -5.30
N ASP A 201 13.14 10.96 -4.91
CA ASP A 201 12.55 11.82 -3.87
C ASP A 201 11.56 11.02 -3.01
N ARG A 202 12.00 10.61 -1.83
CA ARG A 202 11.20 9.91 -0.84
C ARG A 202 10.39 10.83 0.07
N THR A 203 10.48 12.13 -0.14
CA THR A 203 9.81 13.17 0.66
C THR A 203 8.74 13.92 -0.13
N ALA A 204 8.55 13.60 -1.40
CA ALA A 204 7.58 14.26 -2.27
C ALA A 204 6.15 14.24 -1.68
N GLY A 205 5.73 13.10 -1.13
CA GLY A 205 4.44 12.96 -0.45
C GLY A 205 4.29 13.87 0.76
N LEU A 206 5.30 13.91 1.64
CA LEU A 206 5.29 14.78 2.81
C LEU A 206 5.23 16.27 2.40
N THR A 207 6.02 16.65 1.41
CA THR A 207 6.05 18.02 0.88
C THR A 207 4.68 18.41 0.32
N ARG A 208 4.04 17.52 -0.42
CA ARG A 208 2.70 17.74 -0.98
C ARG A 208 1.65 17.90 0.11
N LEU A 209 1.63 16.99 1.09
CA LEU A 209 0.71 17.04 2.23
C LEU A 209 0.85 18.36 3.00
N HIS A 210 2.09 18.78 3.32
CA HIS A 210 2.33 20.06 3.98
C HIS A 210 1.82 21.23 3.17
N THR A 211 2.04 21.22 1.85
CA THR A 211 1.57 22.29 0.96
C THR A 211 0.05 22.39 0.97
N GLU A 212 -0.66 21.29 0.93
CA GLU A 212 -2.13 21.26 0.96
C GLU A 212 -2.69 21.75 2.30
N ILE A 213 -2.11 21.29 3.42
CA ILE A 213 -2.48 21.79 4.75
C ILE A 213 -2.28 23.31 4.86
N LEU A 214 -1.15 23.82 4.37
CA LEU A 214 -0.87 25.27 4.39
C LEU A 214 -1.81 26.06 3.46
N ALA A 215 -2.29 25.45 2.40
CA ALA A 215 -3.28 26.03 1.48
C ALA A 215 -4.73 25.97 2.02
N GLY A 216 -4.94 25.38 3.20
CA GLY A 216 -6.27 25.23 3.82
C GLY A 216 -7.01 23.95 3.41
N ASN A 217 -6.40 23.09 2.60
CA ASN A 217 -6.94 21.78 2.24
C ASN A 217 -6.57 20.75 3.31
N VAL A 218 -7.20 20.88 4.47
CA VAL A 218 -6.95 20.01 5.62
C VAL A 218 -7.84 18.77 5.52
N PRO A 219 -7.28 17.54 5.63
CA PRO A 219 -8.08 16.32 5.69
C PRO A 219 -8.89 16.26 7.00
N ASP A 220 -10.00 15.52 7.00
CA ASP A 220 -10.82 15.31 8.20
C ASP A 220 -10.07 14.49 9.23
N LEU A 221 -9.34 13.46 8.79
CA LEU A 221 -8.47 12.62 9.60
C LEU A 221 -7.05 12.63 9.04
N LEU A 222 -6.06 12.69 9.93
CA LEU A 222 -4.64 12.76 9.57
C LEU A 222 -3.85 11.70 10.31
N ASP A 223 -3.11 10.85 9.57
CA ASP A 223 -2.07 10.01 10.17
C ASP A 223 -0.92 10.92 10.64
N THR A 224 -0.69 10.92 11.94
CA THR A 224 0.29 11.83 12.56
C THR A 224 1.71 11.26 12.60
N ALA A 225 1.93 10.06 12.08
CA ALA A 225 3.25 9.44 12.06
C ALA A 225 4.26 10.30 11.28
N GLY A 226 5.34 10.70 11.94
CA GLY A 226 6.38 11.54 11.35
C GLY A 226 6.01 13.02 11.18
N LEU A 227 4.81 13.45 11.62
CA LEU A 227 4.37 14.85 11.52
C LEU A 227 4.65 15.63 12.82
N PRO A 228 4.81 16.95 12.72
CA PRO A 228 5.08 17.81 13.87
C PRO A 228 3.78 18.13 14.66
N VAL A 229 3.18 17.12 15.29
CA VAL A 229 1.88 17.20 15.98
C VAL A 229 1.81 18.36 16.97
N ARG A 230 2.88 18.59 17.76
CA ARG A 230 2.94 19.69 18.72
C ARG A 230 2.83 21.06 18.03
N GLN A 231 3.44 21.20 16.86
CA GLN A 231 3.40 22.45 16.10
C GLN A 231 2.00 22.66 15.48
N TYR A 232 1.40 21.58 14.99
CA TYR A 232 0.05 21.63 14.44
C TYR A 232 -0.99 21.94 15.50
N GLY A 233 -0.92 21.31 16.68
CA GLY A 233 -1.80 21.60 17.80
C GLY A 233 -1.70 23.07 18.25
N ARG A 234 -0.47 23.63 18.40
CA ARG A 234 -0.27 25.06 18.75
C ARG A 234 -0.84 26.04 17.71
N ARG A 235 -0.92 25.62 16.46
CA ARG A 235 -1.48 26.43 15.37
C ARG A 235 -3.00 26.26 15.22
N GLY A 236 -3.63 25.40 16.03
CA GLY A 236 -5.06 25.12 15.95
C GLY A 236 -5.46 24.32 14.71
N LEU A 237 -4.53 23.54 14.14
CA LEU A 237 -4.78 22.68 12.98
C LEU A 237 -5.31 21.29 13.38
N LEU A 238 -5.22 20.95 14.67
CA LEU A 238 -5.69 19.67 15.21
C LEU A 238 -6.72 19.94 16.30
N GLU A 239 -7.74 19.09 16.32
CA GLU A 239 -8.80 19.11 17.31
C GLU A 239 -8.36 18.40 18.61
N ASP A 240 -8.88 18.85 19.77
CA ASP A 240 -8.68 18.17 21.04
C ASP A 240 -9.57 16.93 21.13
N LEU A 241 -8.98 15.76 21.19
CA LEU A 241 -9.69 14.49 21.19
C LEU A 241 -10.24 14.11 22.59
N LEU A 242 -9.76 14.72 23.69
CA LEU A 242 -10.18 14.35 25.03
C LEU A 242 -11.68 14.48 25.29
N PRO A 243 -12.38 15.54 24.82
CA PRO A 243 -13.83 15.64 24.99
C PRO A 243 -14.58 14.49 24.33
N TYR A 244 -14.16 14.09 23.13
CA TYR A 244 -14.80 13.03 22.37
C TYR A 244 -14.57 11.67 23.03
N ILE A 245 -13.34 11.35 23.41
CA ILE A 245 -12.98 10.10 24.09
C ILE A 245 -13.75 9.96 25.42
N ARG A 246 -13.90 11.04 26.17
CA ARG A 246 -14.61 11.02 27.46
C ARG A 246 -16.12 10.85 27.32
N SER A 247 -16.69 11.28 26.22
CA SER A 247 -18.13 11.20 25.95
C SER A 247 -18.53 9.89 25.21
N ASP A 248 -17.56 9.18 24.68
CA ASP A 248 -17.79 7.95 23.96
C ASP A 248 -18.04 6.79 24.93
N PRO A 249 -19.18 6.07 24.84
CA PRO A 249 -19.50 4.99 25.76
C PRO A 249 -18.59 3.77 25.64
N ASP A 250 -17.98 3.56 24.46
CA ASP A 250 -17.12 2.42 24.16
C ASP A 250 -15.64 2.71 24.44
N LEU A 251 -15.25 3.98 24.33
CA LEU A 251 -13.87 4.41 24.52
C LEU A 251 -13.57 4.92 25.93
N GLY A 252 -14.43 5.25 26.79
CA GLY A 252 -14.29 5.74 28.16
C GLY A 252 -12.86 6.04 28.67
N PRO A 253 -12.68 6.66 29.80
CA PRO A 253 -11.34 7.02 30.30
C PRO A 253 -10.41 5.81 30.51
N GLU A 254 -10.96 4.60 30.58
CA GLU A 254 -10.21 3.35 30.74
C GLU A 254 -9.57 2.84 29.43
N ALA A 255 -10.03 3.32 28.26
CA ALA A 255 -9.46 2.95 26.96
C ALA A 255 -8.06 3.54 26.73
N LEU A 256 -7.71 4.60 27.45
CA LEU A 256 -6.39 5.21 27.38
C LEU A 256 -5.61 4.92 28.66
N MET A 257 -4.37 4.45 28.52
CA MET A 257 -3.45 4.41 29.66
C MET A 257 -3.14 5.84 30.09
N GLU A 258 -3.60 6.23 31.28
CA GLU A 258 -3.53 7.60 31.81
C GLU A 258 -2.14 8.24 31.63
N ARG A 259 -1.08 7.55 32.03
CA ARG A 259 0.29 8.05 31.89
C ARG A 259 0.74 8.27 30.46
N VAL A 260 0.25 7.47 29.54
CA VAL A 260 0.57 7.60 28.11
C VAL A 260 -0.19 8.76 27.53
N ALA A 261 -1.46 8.91 27.88
CA ALA A 261 -2.28 10.06 27.48
C ALA A 261 -1.71 11.37 28.04
N GLU A 262 -1.29 11.41 29.30
CA GLU A 262 -0.62 12.56 29.92
C GLU A 262 0.70 12.92 29.20
N ALA A 263 1.52 11.92 28.87
CA ALA A 263 2.78 12.15 28.12
C ALA A 263 2.57 12.64 26.70
N ALA A 264 1.46 12.26 26.07
CA ALA A 264 1.09 12.71 24.72
C ALA A 264 0.32 14.03 24.71
N ALA A 265 -0.28 14.40 25.85
CA ALA A 265 -1.02 15.66 25.99
C ALA A 265 -0.10 16.87 25.87
N GLN A 266 -0.63 17.93 25.32
CA GLN A 266 0.00 19.24 25.23
C GLN A 266 -0.95 20.30 25.78
N ASP A 267 -0.51 21.01 26.81
CA ASP A 267 -1.31 22.03 27.48
C ASP A 267 -2.71 21.52 27.90
N GLY A 268 -2.77 20.25 28.35
CA GLY A 268 -4.00 19.58 28.79
C GLY A 268 -4.92 19.09 27.66
N LYS A 269 -4.48 19.15 26.41
CA LYS A 269 -5.21 18.69 25.21
C LYS A 269 -4.52 17.49 24.58
N LEU A 270 -5.30 16.59 24.00
CA LEU A 270 -4.81 15.42 23.28
C LEU A 270 -5.10 15.58 21.79
N TYR A 271 -4.07 15.77 20.99
CA TYR A 271 -4.18 15.99 19.55
C TYR A 271 -3.97 14.75 18.69
N GLN A 272 -3.72 13.59 19.30
CA GLN A 272 -3.51 12.34 18.60
C GLN A 272 -4.01 11.16 19.44
N ALA A 273 -4.58 10.17 18.76
CA ALA A 273 -4.85 8.86 19.32
C ALA A 273 -3.84 7.84 18.75
N PHE A 274 -3.48 6.86 19.56
CA PHE A 274 -2.54 5.80 19.16
C PHE A 274 -3.01 4.46 19.69
N PRO A 275 -3.06 3.41 18.83
CA PRO A 275 -3.50 2.08 19.25
C PRO A 275 -2.42 1.33 20.03
N SER A 276 -1.16 1.76 19.94
CA SER A 276 -0.02 1.11 20.58
C SER A 276 1.10 2.11 20.85
N PHE A 277 1.98 1.78 21.78
CA PHE A 277 3.20 2.52 22.06
C PHE A 277 4.35 1.58 22.38
N THR A 278 5.58 2.06 22.20
CA THR A 278 6.80 1.30 22.52
C THR A 278 7.64 2.11 23.49
N ILE A 279 8.10 1.46 24.55
CA ILE A 279 9.04 2.05 25.50
C ILE A 279 10.45 1.64 25.08
N LEU A 280 11.25 2.62 24.68
CA LEU A 280 12.67 2.42 24.45
C LEU A 280 13.42 2.69 25.74
N THR A 281 14.14 1.69 26.24
CA THR A 281 14.96 1.80 27.45
C THR A 281 16.38 1.33 27.16
N ALA A 282 17.33 1.93 27.85
CA ALA A 282 18.71 1.48 27.86
C ALA A 282 19.04 0.86 29.24
N ALA A 283 19.63 -0.33 29.21
CA ALA A 283 20.14 -0.98 30.41
C ALA A 283 21.68 -0.93 30.40
N GLY A 284 22.28 -0.47 31.52
CA GLY A 284 23.73 -0.46 31.72
C GLY A 284 24.07 -1.20 33.00
N ARG A 285 25.34 -1.60 33.18
CA ARG A 285 25.83 -2.06 34.45
C ARG A 285 25.96 -0.86 35.37
N PRO A 286 25.50 -0.93 36.64
CA PRO A 286 25.86 0.07 37.62
C PRO A 286 27.38 0.01 37.82
N GLU A 287 28.02 1.18 37.88
CA GLU A 287 29.43 1.30 38.24
C GLU A 287 29.68 0.90 39.68
#